data_2b9da85580b23b2911988e11d9b7c0c7
#
_entry.id   2b9da85580b23b2911988e11d9b7c0c7
#
_cell.length_a   1.000
_cell.length_b   1.000
_cell.length_c   1.000
_cell.angle_alpha   90.00
_cell.angle_beta   90.00
_cell.angle_gamma   90.00
#
_symmetry.space_group_name_H-M   'P 1'
#
loop_
_entity.id
_entity.type
_entity.pdbx_description
1 polymer ?
#
loop_
_entity_poly.entity_id
_entity_poly.type
_entity_poly.pdbx_seq_one_letter_code
_entity_poly.pdbx_strand_id
1 'polypeptide(L)'
;AEAIFEAIENGKEDLGNYEKKIKESWIAQELYRSRNIRPSFNFGLWFGLIYSAIDTYIFRGKAPWTLKHHKDNEQTQRKENSAPIEYQKPDGKFSFDLLSSVFLSGTYHEEDQPAHLKLTDPKVAVDYNLKYYDGPEQRYCPAGVYEFIKDDIGNNKLQINAQNCVHCKTCDIKDVTQNINWSTPEGSGGPVYPNM
;
A
#
# COMPACT_ATOMS: atom_id res chain seq x y z
N ALA A 1 21.25 5.97 -4.60
CA ALA A 1 22.64 5.99 -4.11
C ALA A 1 23.47 7.03 -4.85
N GLU A 2 23.66 6.96 -6.18
CA GLU A 2 24.53 7.87 -6.96
C GLU A 2 24.20 9.36 -6.77
N ALA A 3 22.90 9.75 -6.86
CA ALA A 3 22.50 11.13 -6.69
C ALA A 3 22.79 11.67 -5.29
N ILE A 4 22.66 10.83 -4.26
CA ILE A 4 23.00 11.17 -2.87
C ILE A 4 24.50 11.34 -2.74
N PHE A 5 25.28 10.43 -3.28
CA PHE A 5 26.75 10.48 -3.24
C PHE A 5 27.26 11.79 -3.90
N GLU A 6 26.78 12.10 -5.10
CA GLU A 6 27.13 13.35 -5.81
C GLU A 6 26.70 14.62 -5.03
N ALA A 7 25.54 14.59 -4.36
CA ALA A 7 25.11 15.72 -3.54
C ALA A 7 26.04 15.92 -2.35
N ILE A 8 26.43 14.86 -1.66
CA ILE A 8 27.36 14.90 -0.53
C ILE A 8 28.73 15.43 -0.99
N GLU A 9 29.30 14.87 -2.07
CA GLU A 9 30.59 15.31 -2.61
C GLU A 9 30.61 16.79 -3.00
N ASN A 10 29.49 17.29 -3.54
CA ASN A 10 29.37 18.67 -3.96
C ASN A 10 28.84 19.62 -2.87
N GLY A 11 28.66 19.16 -1.64
CA GLY A 11 28.14 19.95 -0.52
C GLY A 11 26.74 20.52 -0.77
N LYS A 12 25.91 19.81 -1.55
CA LYS A 12 24.52 20.21 -1.88
C LYS A 12 23.54 19.47 -1.01
N GLU A 13 22.60 20.17 -0.45
CA GLU A 13 21.48 19.59 0.29
C GLU A 13 20.34 19.10 -0.64
N ASP A 14 20.34 19.52 -1.91
CA ASP A 14 19.29 19.20 -2.88
C ASP A 14 19.69 18.03 -3.79
N LEU A 15 18.77 17.07 -3.93
CA LEU A 15 18.86 15.90 -4.83
C LEU A 15 18.33 16.19 -6.25
N GLY A 16 18.38 17.45 -6.71
CA GLY A 16 17.81 17.91 -7.98
C GLY A 16 18.21 17.07 -9.22
N ASN A 17 19.35 16.38 -9.16
CA ASN A 17 19.78 15.46 -10.21
C ASN A 17 19.05 14.10 -10.19
N TYR A 18 18.39 13.72 -9.10
CA TYR A 18 17.74 12.41 -8.99
C TYR A 18 16.61 12.25 -9.99
N GLU A 19 15.71 13.22 -10.05
CA GLU A 19 14.55 13.19 -10.97
C GLU A 19 15.01 13.13 -12.43
N LYS A 20 16.01 13.93 -12.79
CA LYS A 20 16.59 13.93 -14.14
C LYS A 20 17.19 12.57 -14.49
N LYS A 21 18.01 11.98 -13.61
CA LYS A 21 18.62 10.67 -13.80
C LYS A 21 17.57 9.56 -13.97
N ILE A 22 16.49 9.59 -13.18
CA ILE A 22 15.40 8.62 -13.33
C ILE A 22 14.70 8.79 -14.67
N LYS A 23 14.34 10.03 -15.07
CA LYS A 23 13.68 10.30 -16.36
C LYS A 23 14.50 9.88 -17.58
N GLU A 24 15.82 10.01 -17.50
CA GLU A 24 16.74 9.65 -18.58
C GLU A 24 17.14 8.17 -18.56
N SER A 25 16.77 7.43 -17.50
CA SER A 25 17.15 6.03 -17.32
C SER A 25 16.33 5.07 -18.18
N TRP A 26 16.85 3.85 -18.33
CA TRP A 26 16.12 2.74 -18.94
C TRP A 26 14.85 2.37 -18.19
N ILE A 27 14.84 2.59 -16.85
CA ILE A 27 13.67 2.34 -15.99
C ILE A 27 12.48 3.19 -16.44
N ALA A 28 12.68 4.50 -16.62
CA ALA A 28 11.61 5.39 -17.08
C ALA A 28 11.12 5.00 -18.48
N GLN A 29 12.02 4.59 -19.36
CA GLN A 29 11.66 4.14 -20.71
C GLN A 29 10.82 2.85 -20.67
N GLU A 30 11.17 1.88 -19.84
CA GLU A 30 10.42 0.64 -19.68
C GLU A 30 9.05 0.88 -19.07
N LEU A 31 8.97 1.66 -18.00
CA LEU A 31 7.71 2.06 -17.38
C LEU A 31 6.81 2.83 -18.36
N TYR A 32 7.38 3.70 -19.17
CA TYR A 32 6.61 4.40 -20.20
C TYR A 32 6.06 3.45 -21.28
N ARG A 33 6.84 2.45 -21.70
CA ARG A 33 6.39 1.45 -22.68
C ARG A 33 5.27 0.55 -22.13
N SER A 34 5.29 0.24 -20.86
CA SER A 34 4.29 -0.62 -20.21
C SER A 34 3.08 0.14 -19.63
N ARG A 35 3.02 1.46 -19.79
CA ARG A 35 2.03 2.33 -19.14
C ARG A 35 0.56 1.98 -19.38
N ASN A 36 0.25 1.36 -20.51
CA ASN A 36 -1.12 1.00 -20.90
C ASN A 36 -1.52 -0.43 -20.50
N ILE A 37 -0.56 -1.28 -20.12
CA ILE A 37 -0.82 -2.69 -19.81
C ILE A 37 -1.78 -2.80 -18.64
N ARG A 38 -1.40 -2.27 -17.47
CA ARG A 38 -2.23 -2.38 -16.26
C ARG A 38 -3.61 -1.74 -16.41
N PRO A 39 -3.76 -0.51 -16.96
CA PRO A 39 -5.07 0.11 -17.11
C PRO A 39 -6.01 -0.62 -18.07
N SER A 40 -5.49 -1.38 -19.03
CA SER A 40 -6.34 -2.15 -19.96
C SER A 40 -7.19 -3.20 -19.26
N PHE A 41 -6.73 -3.72 -18.12
CA PHE A 41 -7.48 -4.69 -17.31
C PHE A 41 -8.70 -4.10 -16.59
N ASN A 42 -8.85 -2.77 -16.55
CA ASN A 42 -10.08 -2.13 -16.08
C ASN A 42 -11.30 -2.49 -16.94
N PHE A 43 -11.08 -2.92 -18.19
CA PHE A 43 -12.12 -3.37 -19.12
C PHE A 43 -12.35 -4.88 -19.06
N GLY A 44 -11.78 -5.58 -18.09
CA GLY A 44 -11.89 -7.02 -17.89
C GLY A 44 -10.66 -7.81 -18.32
N LEU A 45 -10.61 -9.06 -17.84
CA LEU A 45 -9.44 -9.93 -18.02
C LEU A 45 -9.10 -10.17 -19.51
N TRP A 46 -10.07 -10.56 -20.29
CA TRP A 46 -9.84 -10.92 -21.71
C TRP A 46 -9.43 -9.73 -22.57
N PHE A 47 -10.09 -8.59 -22.35
CA PHE A 47 -9.69 -7.36 -23.04
C PHE A 47 -8.27 -6.95 -22.64
N GLY A 48 -7.95 -7.00 -21.35
CA GLY A 48 -6.62 -6.69 -20.83
C GLY A 48 -5.53 -7.56 -21.44
N LEU A 49 -5.75 -8.87 -21.54
CA LEU A 49 -4.80 -9.81 -22.14
C LEU A 49 -4.57 -9.52 -23.65
N ILE A 50 -5.65 -9.37 -24.41
CA ILE A 50 -5.56 -9.10 -25.86
C ILE A 50 -4.88 -7.74 -26.10
N TYR A 51 -5.32 -6.71 -25.39
CA TYR A 51 -4.75 -5.38 -25.51
C TYR A 51 -3.25 -5.37 -25.14
N SER A 52 -2.88 -6.03 -24.04
CA SER A 52 -1.49 -6.13 -23.61
C SER A 52 -0.60 -6.83 -24.64
N ALA A 53 -1.13 -7.89 -25.29
CA ALA A 53 -0.41 -8.55 -26.38
C ALA A 53 -0.23 -7.60 -27.57
N ILE A 54 -1.26 -6.89 -27.99
CA ILE A 54 -1.18 -5.91 -29.09
C ILE A 54 -0.21 -4.77 -28.74
N ASP A 55 -0.31 -4.19 -27.54
CA ASP A 55 0.56 -3.10 -27.12
C ASP A 55 2.03 -3.53 -27.03
N THR A 56 2.28 -4.75 -26.54
CA THR A 56 3.64 -5.29 -26.40
C THR A 56 4.26 -5.69 -27.74
N TYR A 57 3.54 -6.43 -28.58
CA TYR A 57 4.13 -7.05 -29.78
C TYR A 57 3.96 -6.19 -31.03
N ILE A 58 2.85 -5.44 -31.16
CA ILE A 58 2.56 -4.62 -32.35
C ILE A 58 3.02 -3.18 -32.11
N PHE A 59 2.49 -2.51 -31.08
CA PHE A 59 2.85 -1.11 -30.79
C PHE A 59 4.20 -0.97 -30.10
N ARG A 60 4.69 -2.03 -29.45
CA ARG A 60 5.95 -2.00 -28.68
C ARG A 60 5.98 -0.89 -27.63
N GLY A 61 4.85 -0.65 -26.96
CA GLY A 61 4.66 0.41 -25.99
C GLY A 61 4.64 1.82 -26.57
N LYS A 62 4.54 1.98 -27.89
CA LYS A 62 4.53 3.29 -28.59
C LYS A 62 3.13 3.73 -29.00
N ALA A 63 2.08 3.17 -28.40
CA ALA A 63 0.72 3.63 -28.63
C ALA A 63 0.62 5.15 -28.43
N PRO A 64 -0.05 5.92 -29.33
CA PRO A 64 -0.12 7.39 -29.24
C PRO A 64 -1.05 7.89 -28.11
N TRP A 65 -1.67 7.00 -27.36
CA TRP A 65 -2.53 7.31 -26.23
C TRP A 65 -1.98 6.72 -24.94
N THR A 66 -2.51 7.22 -23.82
CA THR A 66 -2.29 6.65 -22.48
C THR A 66 -3.65 6.40 -21.84
N LEU A 67 -3.90 5.16 -21.44
CA LEU A 67 -5.11 4.78 -20.70
C LEU A 67 -5.06 5.35 -19.29
N LYS A 68 -6.22 5.79 -18.79
CA LYS A 68 -6.32 6.39 -17.45
C LYS A 68 -6.23 5.31 -16.37
N HIS A 69 -5.44 5.62 -15.35
CA HIS A 69 -5.49 4.94 -14.06
C HIS A 69 -6.59 5.53 -13.18
N HIS A 70 -7.04 4.76 -12.23
CA HIS A 70 -7.89 5.21 -11.14
C HIS A 70 -7.09 5.16 -9.82
N LYS A 71 -7.52 5.92 -8.84
CA LYS A 71 -6.95 5.85 -7.49
C LYS A 71 -7.52 4.63 -6.77
N ASP A 72 -6.67 3.88 -6.08
CA ASP A 72 -7.06 2.64 -5.42
C ASP A 72 -8.05 2.86 -4.27
N ASN A 73 -7.92 3.96 -3.53
CA ASN A 73 -8.85 4.32 -2.47
C ASN A 73 -10.28 4.57 -2.98
N GLU A 74 -10.44 5.10 -4.20
CA GLU A 74 -11.74 5.38 -4.81
C GLU A 74 -12.47 4.11 -5.30
N GLN A 75 -11.77 2.96 -5.37
CA GLN A 75 -12.34 1.70 -5.86
C GLN A 75 -12.96 0.83 -4.76
N THR A 76 -12.79 1.20 -3.50
CA THR A 76 -13.38 0.47 -2.39
C THR A 76 -14.89 0.68 -2.36
N GLN A 77 -15.65 -0.41 -2.45
CA GLN A 77 -17.10 -0.37 -2.45
C GLN A 77 -17.65 -0.23 -1.03
N ARG A 78 -18.78 0.44 -0.89
CA ARG A 78 -19.52 0.50 0.36
C ARG A 78 -20.05 -0.88 0.74
N LYS A 79 -20.16 -1.15 2.04
CA LYS A 79 -20.64 -2.45 2.57
C LYS A 79 -22.02 -2.83 2.06
N GLU A 80 -22.87 -1.86 1.79
CA GLU A 80 -24.23 -2.06 1.25
C GLU A 80 -24.21 -2.69 -0.16
N ASN A 81 -23.12 -2.44 -0.91
CA ASN A 81 -22.94 -2.91 -2.29
C ASN A 81 -21.99 -4.10 -2.40
N SER A 82 -21.57 -4.65 -1.26
CA SER A 82 -20.56 -5.72 -1.20
C SER A 82 -21.10 -6.90 -0.43
N ALA A 83 -20.99 -8.10 -0.98
CA ALA A 83 -21.22 -9.34 -0.25
C ALA A 83 -19.97 -9.72 0.55
N PRO A 84 -20.10 -10.20 1.80
CA PRO A 84 -18.99 -10.76 2.55
C PRO A 84 -18.37 -11.93 1.78
N ILE A 85 -17.06 -11.98 1.70
CA ILE A 85 -16.33 -13.11 1.13
C ILE A 85 -15.94 -14.03 2.27
N GLU A 86 -16.41 -15.27 2.25
CA GLU A 86 -15.99 -16.31 3.19
C GLU A 86 -14.73 -17.00 2.65
N TYR A 87 -13.62 -16.81 3.35
CA TYR A 87 -12.37 -17.49 3.03
C TYR A 87 -12.30 -18.82 3.80
N GLN A 88 -11.69 -19.83 3.19
CA GLN A 88 -11.36 -21.08 3.88
C GLN A 88 -10.48 -20.79 5.10
N LYS A 89 -10.78 -21.44 6.22
CA LYS A 89 -9.93 -21.36 7.41
C LYS A 89 -8.58 -22.01 7.11
N PRO A 90 -7.48 -21.43 7.63
CA PRO A 90 -6.16 -22.05 7.52
C PRO A 90 -6.17 -23.48 8.08
N ASP A 91 -5.47 -24.38 7.40
CA ASP A 91 -5.40 -25.80 7.76
C ASP A 91 -4.26 -26.14 8.74
N GLY A 92 -3.40 -25.17 9.03
CA GLY A 92 -2.22 -25.32 9.90
C GLY A 92 -1.10 -26.18 9.33
N LYS A 93 -1.18 -26.58 8.04
CA LYS A 93 -0.17 -27.37 7.34
C LYS A 93 0.43 -26.62 6.15
N PHE A 94 -0.42 -26.12 5.26
CA PHE A 94 -0.03 -25.34 4.07
C PHE A 94 -0.44 -23.88 4.18
N SER A 95 -1.41 -23.58 5.02
CA SER A 95 -1.90 -22.24 5.28
C SER A 95 -2.03 -21.98 6.79
N PHE A 96 -1.65 -20.79 7.22
CA PHE A 96 -1.60 -20.40 8.63
C PHE A 96 -2.41 -19.12 8.84
N ASP A 97 -2.86 -18.91 10.08
CA ASP A 97 -3.57 -17.68 10.41
C ASP A 97 -2.65 -16.46 10.37
N LEU A 98 -3.26 -15.28 10.17
CA LEU A 98 -2.55 -14.04 9.97
C LEU A 98 -1.62 -13.70 11.14
N LEU A 99 -2.14 -13.76 12.37
CA LEU A 99 -1.38 -13.31 13.55
C LEU A 99 -0.22 -14.25 13.86
N SER A 100 -0.42 -15.58 13.73
CA SER A 100 0.69 -16.54 13.85
C SER A 100 1.76 -16.34 12.80
N SER A 101 1.37 -16.03 11.56
CA SER A 101 2.32 -15.74 10.48
C SER A 101 3.12 -14.44 10.75
N VAL A 102 2.46 -13.40 11.22
CA VAL A 102 3.13 -12.14 11.62
C VAL A 102 4.09 -12.38 12.79
N PHE A 103 3.67 -13.14 13.79
CA PHE A 103 4.52 -13.50 14.92
C PHE A 103 5.78 -14.26 14.49
N LEU A 104 5.60 -15.28 13.62
CA LEU A 104 6.71 -16.09 13.12
C LEU A 104 7.67 -15.32 12.20
N SER A 105 7.22 -14.25 11.54
CA SER A 105 8.10 -13.38 10.76
C SER A 105 9.15 -12.68 11.63
N GLY A 106 8.88 -12.54 12.93
CA GLY A 106 9.76 -11.87 13.88
C GLY A 106 9.92 -10.36 13.61
N THR A 107 9.03 -9.78 12.83
CA THR A 107 9.06 -8.34 12.54
C THR A 107 8.82 -7.54 13.82
N TYR A 108 9.72 -6.60 14.10
CA TYR A 108 9.59 -5.72 15.24
C TYR A 108 10.14 -4.32 14.92
N HIS A 109 9.72 -3.35 15.73
CA HIS A 109 10.20 -1.97 15.70
C HIS A 109 10.86 -1.62 17.04
N GLU A 110 11.74 -0.64 17.04
CA GLU A 110 12.26 -0.08 18.29
C GLU A 110 11.14 0.60 19.08
N GLU A 111 11.13 0.44 20.40
CA GLU A 111 10.03 0.91 21.28
C GLU A 111 9.89 2.43 21.28
N ASP A 112 10.99 3.16 21.15
CA ASP A 112 11.06 4.63 21.15
C ASP A 112 10.93 5.24 19.74
N GLN A 113 10.72 4.39 18.71
CA GLN A 113 10.52 4.87 17.33
C GLN A 113 9.31 5.81 17.24
N PRO A 114 9.44 6.99 16.62
CA PRO A 114 8.32 7.88 16.40
C PRO A 114 7.18 7.19 15.61
N ALA A 115 5.93 7.51 15.98
CA ALA A 115 4.77 6.93 15.33
C ALA A 115 4.78 7.20 13.81
N HIS A 116 4.83 6.13 13.02
CA HIS A 116 4.83 6.20 11.55
C HIS A 116 3.43 6.12 10.94
N LEU A 117 2.45 5.60 11.69
CA LEU A 117 1.04 5.56 11.29
C LEU A 117 0.28 6.67 12.01
N LYS A 118 -0.11 7.69 11.27
CA LYS A 118 -0.78 8.89 11.81
C LYS A 118 -2.18 9.00 11.22
N LEU A 119 -3.15 9.32 12.07
CA LEU A 119 -4.50 9.65 11.62
C LEU A 119 -4.64 11.17 11.54
N THR A 120 -5.18 11.68 10.45
CA THR A 120 -5.53 13.10 10.31
C THR A 120 -6.65 13.46 11.29
N ASP A 121 -7.70 12.62 11.35
CA ASP A 121 -8.80 12.71 12.32
C ASP A 121 -9.16 11.31 12.84
N PRO A 122 -8.93 11.02 14.13
CA PRO A 122 -9.26 9.71 14.72
C PRO A 122 -10.76 9.34 14.63
N LYS A 123 -11.66 10.31 14.52
CA LYS A 123 -13.10 10.05 14.43
C LYS A 123 -13.51 9.47 13.09
N VAL A 124 -12.83 9.83 12.02
CA VAL A 124 -13.15 9.39 10.66
C VAL A 124 -13.12 7.86 10.54
N ALA A 125 -12.19 7.20 11.21
CA ALA A 125 -12.09 5.75 11.21
C ALA A 125 -13.39 5.06 11.68
N VAL A 126 -14.04 5.61 12.71
CA VAL A 126 -15.29 5.05 13.26
C VAL A 126 -16.51 5.63 12.58
N ASP A 127 -16.60 6.96 12.47
CA ASP A 127 -17.80 7.65 12.02
C ASP A 127 -18.03 7.50 10.51
N TYR A 128 -16.99 7.20 9.76
CA TYR A 128 -17.07 7.05 8.31
C TYR A 128 -16.60 5.66 7.83
N ASN A 129 -15.35 5.26 8.05
CA ASN A 129 -14.83 4.01 7.51
C ASN A 129 -15.55 2.78 8.07
N LEU A 130 -15.69 2.68 9.39
CA LEU A 130 -16.43 1.56 10.00
C LEU A 130 -17.93 1.60 9.62
N LYS A 131 -18.52 2.78 9.63
CA LYS A 131 -19.96 2.94 9.39
C LYS A 131 -20.36 2.56 7.96
N TYR A 132 -19.64 3.02 6.94
CA TYR A 132 -20.02 2.87 5.53
C TYR A 132 -19.24 1.78 4.79
N TYR A 133 -18.09 1.39 5.27
CA TYR A 133 -17.20 0.42 4.60
C TYR A 133 -16.83 -0.77 5.49
N ASP A 134 -17.40 -0.83 6.70
CA ASP A 134 -17.17 -1.91 7.66
C ASP A 134 -15.69 -2.06 8.05
N GLY A 135 -15.00 -0.92 8.24
CA GLY A 135 -13.60 -0.86 8.67
C GLY A 135 -12.65 -1.59 7.73
N PRO A 136 -12.47 -1.12 6.49
CA PRO A 136 -11.66 -1.81 5.50
C PRO A 136 -10.19 -1.92 5.89
N GLU A 137 -9.70 -1.07 6.81
CA GLU A 137 -8.33 -1.07 7.32
C GLU A 137 -7.93 -2.41 7.94
N GLN A 138 -8.85 -3.06 8.64
CA GLN A 138 -8.60 -4.40 9.23
C GLN A 138 -8.53 -5.53 8.20
N ARG A 139 -9.01 -5.30 6.98
CA ARG A 139 -9.00 -6.30 5.90
C ARG A 139 -7.86 -6.13 4.91
N TYR A 140 -7.56 -4.90 4.50
CA TYR A 140 -6.47 -4.69 3.55
C TYR A 140 -5.08 -4.70 4.20
N CYS A 141 -5.00 -4.58 5.54
CA CYS A 141 -3.72 -4.67 6.23
C CYS A 141 -3.24 -6.13 6.28
N PRO A 142 -2.08 -6.47 5.70
CA PRO A 142 -1.58 -7.85 5.67
C PRO A 142 -0.96 -8.29 7.00
N ALA A 143 -0.83 -7.38 7.97
CA ALA A 143 -0.11 -7.64 9.22
C ALA A 143 -0.96 -7.46 10.49
N GLY A 144 -2.29 -7.33 10.37
CA GLY A 144 -3.17 -7.20 11.53
C GLY A 144 -2.89 -5.96 12.40
N VAL A 145 -2.53 -4.85 11.75
CA VAL A 145 -2.19 -3.60 12.44
C VAL A 145 -3.45 -2.89 12.96
N TYR A 146 -4.55 -2.99 12.24
CA TYR A 146 -5.78 -2.24 12.55
C TYR A 146 -6.85 -3.16 13.09
N GLU A 147 -7.43 -2.78 14.23
CA GLU A 147 -8.53 -3.49 14.88
C GLU A 147 -9.57 -2.49 15.40
N PHE A 148 -10.86 -2.82 15.27
CA PHE A 148 -11.91 -2.07 15.92
C PHE A 148 -12.28 -2.75 17.24
N ILE A 149 -12.00 -2.07 18.33
CA ILE A 149 -12.28 -2.54 19.69
C ILE A 149 -13.39 -1.69 20.33
N LYS A 150 -13.90 -2.14 21.46
CA LYS A 150 -14.76 -1.34 22.33
C LYS A 150 -13.92 -0.63 23.36
N ASP A 151 -14.20 0.66 23.59
CA ASP A 151 -13.68 1.38 24.74
C ASP A 151 -14.43 1.02 26.04
N ASP A 152 -14.00 1.57 27.16
CA ASP A 152 -14.54 1.28 28.51
C ASP A 152 -16.03 1.64 28.64
N ILE A 153 -16.56 2.50 27.76
CA ILE A 153 -17.97 2.91 27.74
C ILE A 153 -18.76 2.29 26.59
N GLY A 154 -18.14 1.33 25.87
CA GLY A 154 -18.80 0.53 24.84
C GLY A 154 -18.80 1.13 23.42
N ASN A 155 -18.16 2.27 23.17
CA ASN A 155 -18.03 2.85 21.85
C ASN A 155 -16.96 2.13 21.03
N ASN A 156 -17.11 2.16 19.71
CA ASN A 156 -16.07 1.66 18.82
C ASN A 156 -14.87 2.61 18.79
N LYS A 157 -13.68 2.04 18.79
CA LYS A 157 -12.40 2.74 18.69
C LYS A 157 -11.49 1.99 17.74
N LEU A 158 -10.77 2.68 16.87
CA LEU A 158 -9.69 2.08 16.09
C LEU A 158 -8.45 1.93 16.97
N GLN A 159 -7.96 0.72 17.10
CA GLN A 159 -6.66 0.39 17.69
C GLN A 159 -5.64 0.17 16.58
N ILE A 160 -4.45 0.73 16.75
CA ILE A 160 -3.34 0.59 15.80
C ILE A 160 -2.20 -0.16 16.50
N ASN A 161 -1.99 -1.41 16.11
CA ASN A 161 -0.91 -2.27 16.60
C ASN A 161 0.35 -2.05 15.74
N ALA A 162 0.97 -0.87 15.89
CA ALA A 162 2.06 -0.41 15.02
C ALA A 162 3.28 -1.34 15.00
N GLN A 163 3.52 -2.11 16.07
CA GLN A 163 4.59 -3.11 16.14
C GLN A 163 4.49 -4.22 15.09
N ASN A 164 3.27 -4.53 14.63
CA ASN A 164 3.05 -5.53 13.58
C ASN A 164 3.31 -4.98 12.17
N CYS A 165 3.53 -3.67 12.02
CA CYS A 165 3.58 -3.03 10.72
C CYS A 165 4.82 -3.45 9.92
N VAL A 166 4.60 -3.94 8.69
CA VAL A 166 5.67 -4.33 7.74
C VAL A 166 5.99 -3.23 6.72
N HIS A 167 5.56 -2.00 6.95
CA HIS A 167 5.80 -0.83 6.10
C HIS A 167 5.42 -1.01 4.62
N CYS A 168 4.40 -1.80 4.32
CA CYS A 168 3.94 -2.03 2.94
C CYS A 168 3.18 -0.87 2.32
N LYS A 169 2.82 0.17 3.10
CA LYS A 169 2.05 1.36 2.69
C LYS A 169 0.65 1.09 2.13
N THR A 170 0.15 -0.12 2.19
CA THR A 170 -1.20 -0.45 1.69
C THR A 170 -2.27 0.43 2.32
N CYS A 171 -2.16 0.74 3.61
CA CYS A 171 -3.12 1.60 4.33
C CYS A 171 -3.13 3.04 3.79
N ASP A 172 -1.97 3.64 3.60
CA ASP A 172 -1.80 5.00 3.07
C ASP A 172 -2.39 5.14 1.65
N ILE A 173 -2.24 4.09 0.83
CA ILE A 173 -2.75 4.07 -0.55
C ILE A 173 -4.25 3.74 -0.59
N LYS A 174 -4.72 2.82 0.25
CA LYS A 174 -6.03 2.17 0.14
C LYS A 174 -7.11 2.81 1.00
N ASP A 175 -6.74 3.61 2.00
CA ASP A 175 -7.70 4.26 2.88
C ASP A 175 -8.67 5.14 2.08
N VAL A 176 -9.95 4.82 2.19
CA VAL A 176 -11.03 5.45 1.42
C VAL A 176 -11.06 6.96 1.60
N THR A 177 -10.78 7.40 2.81
CA THR A 177 -10.80 8.82 3.21
C THR A 177 -9.44 9.49 3.15
N GLN A 178 -8.37 8.74 2.87
CA GLN A 178 -6.99 9.21 2.96
C GLN A 178 -6.65 9.83 4.33
N ASN A 179 -7.26 9.27 5.38
CA ASN A 179 -7.10 9.68 6.76
C ASN A 179 -5.84 9.09 7.41
N ILE A 180 -5.41 7.91 6.93
CA ILE A 180 -4.20 7.24 7.39
C ILE A 180 -3.01 7.79 6.61
N ASN A 181 -2.07 8.42 7.33
CA ASN A 181 -0.84 8.95 6.77
C ASN A 181 0.35 8.12 7.27
N TRP A 182 1.04 7.48 6.35
CA TRP A 182 2.27 6.78 6.65
C TRP A 182 3.45 7.75 6.58
N SER A 183 4.15 7.93 7.69
CA SER A 183 5.35 8.77 7.76
C SER A 183 6.61 7.90 7.70
N THR A 184 7.64 8.37 7.03
CA THR A 184 8.93 7.67 7.01
C THR A 184 9.50 7.56 8.42
N PRO A 185 10.12 6.43 8.80
CA PRO A 185 10.88 6.34 10.03
C PRO A 185 12.11 7.27 9.98
N GLU A 186 12.72 7.50 11.12
CA GLU A 186 14.03 8.15 11.18
C GLU A 186 15.12 7.32 10.47
N GLY A 187 16.26 7.95 10.22
CA GLY A 187 17.39 7.28 9.58
C GLY A 187 17.83 6.05 10.37
N SER A 188 18.00 4.93 9.70
CA SER A 188 18.26 3.59 10.24
C SER A 188 17.12 2.97 11.05
N GLY A 189 15.99 3.66 11.23
CA GLY A 189 14.78 3.13 11.85
C GLY A 189 13.90 2.36 10.87
N GLY A 190 12.80 1.83 11.38
CA GLY A 190 11.84 1.03 10.63
C GLY A 190 11.76 -0.40 11.12
N PRO A 191 11.00 -1.27 10.43
CA PRO A 191 10.85 -2.65 10.86
C PRO A 191 12.13 -3.45 10.61
N VAL A 192 12.47 -4.30 11.55
CA VAL A 192 13.50 -5.32 11.39
C VAL A 192 12.83 -6.61 10.91
N TYR A 193 13.41 -7.25 9.88
CA TYR A 193 12.87 -8.43 9.21
C TYR A 193 13.82 -9.63 9.33
N PRO A 194 13.93 -10.27 10.51
CA PRO A 194 14.92 -11.34 10.71
C PRO A 194 14.60 -12.62 9.94
N ASN A 195 13.32 -12.85 9.60
CA ASN A 195 12.82 -14.08 8.99
C ASN A 195 12.03 -13.83 7.68
N MET A 196 12.27 -12.72 7.01
CA MET A 196 11.69 -12.40 5.71
C MET A 196 12.75 -12.16 4.66
#